data_662d52f3dd1c2d22a278cfbad0e3bbef
#
_entry.id   662d52f3dd1c2d22a278cfbad0e3bbef
#
_cell.length_a   1.000
_cell.length_b   1.000
_cell.length_c   1.000
_cell.angle_alpha   90.00
_cell.angle_beta   90.00
_cell.angle_gamma   90.00
#
_symmetry.space_group_name_H-M   'P 1'
#
loop_
_entity.id
_entity.type
_entity.pdbx_description
1 polymer ?
#
loop_
_entity_poly.entity_id
_entity_poly.type
_entity_poly.pdbx_seq_one_letter_code
_entity_poly.pdbx_strand_id
1 'polypeptide(L)'
;MEKLRLRQAYKYAKEHIWIVKATVTSWISACADFGISFLSFAALGLGSATSAALGAIGGGITNCTINYCWTFRSGGSPPLCVIVKYILVWTGSLLLNTYGTELLTHLLLSSDVLDSLGISRNLRFTAARLLISLLVSLLWNLRLQKKFVFRQVAADAVILRISHGLSRSRR
;
A
#
# COMPACT_ATOMS: atom_id res chain seq x y z
N MET A 1 9.82 32.89 -24.32
CA MET A 1 9.67 31.42 -24.44
C MET A 1 10.16 30.68 -23.20
N GLU A 2 11.27 31.05 -22.59
CA GLU A 2 11.87 30.43 -21.42
C GLU A 2 10.97 30.46 -20.14
N LYS A 3 10.38 31.62 -19.83
CA LYS A 3 9.44 31.79 -18.70
C LYS A 3 8.18 30.88 -18.81
N LEU A 4 7.73 30.59 -20.02
CA LEU A 4 6.61 29.68 -20.24
C LEU A 4 7.01 28.23 -19.97
N ARG A 5 8.21 27.81 -20.40
CA ARG A 5 8.76 26.48 -20.15
C ARG A 5 8.98 26.25 -18.66
N LEU A 6 9.52 27.23 -17.95
CA LEU A 6 9.71 27.15 -16.49
C LEU A 6 8.37 27.05 -15.73
N ARG A 7 7.35 27.80 -16.13
CA ARG A 7 6.01 27.67 -15.54
C ARG A 7 5.37 26.31 -15.80
N GLN A 8 5.52 25.76 -17.00
CA GLN A 8 5.03 24.43 -17.34
C GLN A 8 5.76 23.34 -16.53
N ALA A 9 7.09 23.42 -16.45
CA ALA A 9 7.90 22.49 -15.65
C ALA A 9 7.53 22.56 -14.16
N TYR A 10 7.35 23.76 -13.61
CA TYR A 10 6.91 23.95 -12.22
C TYR A 10 5.52 23.36 -11.97
N LYS A 11 4.58 23.59 -12.89
CA LYS A 11 3.23 23.02 -12.80
C LYS A 11 3.27 21.50 -12.85
N TYR A 12 4.04 20.92 -13.77
CA TYR A 12 4.23 19.49 -13.89
C TYR A 12 4.87 18.88 -12.61
N ALA A 13 5.93 19.50 -12.10
CA ALA A 13 6.56 19.07 -10.87
C ALA A 13 5.60 19.12 -9.67
N LYS A 14 4.81 20.18 -9.54
CA LYS A 14 3.79 20.32 -8.48
C LYS A 14 2.69 19.28 -8.57
N GLU A 15 2.28 18.92 -9.80
CA GLU A 15 1.25 17.89 -10.02
C GLU A 15 1.75 16.48 -9.69
N HIS A 16 3.06 16.21 -9.75
CA HIS A 16 3.64 14.88 -9.57
C HIS A 16 4.40 14.69 -8.26
N ILE A 17 4.63 15.76 -7.49
CA ILE A 17 5.37 15.69 -6.22
C ILE A 17 4.77 14.69 -5.20
N TRP A 18 3.47 14.42 -5.31
CA TRP A 18 2.80 13.43 -4.47
C TRP A 18 3.32 12.00 -4.69
N ILE A 19 3.81 11.68 -5.91
CA ILE A 19 4.40 10.36 -6.21
C ILE A 19 5.68 10.20 -5.40
N VAL A 20 6.55 11.23 -5.42
CA VAL A 20 7.79 11.23 -4.64
C VAL A 20 7.50 11.09 -3.15
N LYS A 21 6.53 11.86 -2.65
CA LYS A 21 6.09 11.76 -1.25
C LYS A 21 5.57 10.37 -0.90
N ALA A 22 4.72 9.78 -1.76
CA ALA A 22 4.19 8.44 -1.56
C ALA A 22 5.31 7.38 -1.55
N THR A 23 6.32 7.53 -2.41
CA THR A 23 7.50 6.66 -2.43
C THR A 23 8.30 6.77 -1.14
N VAL A 24 8.60 7.99 -0.68
CA VAL A 24 9.30 8.22 0.59
C VAL A 24 8.50 7.64 1.76
N THR A 25 7.18 7.87 1.79
CA THR A 25 6.29 7.28 2.80
C THR A 25 6.37 5.75 2.81
N SER A 26 6.40 5.13 1.63
CA SER A 26 6.51 3.66 1.52
C SER A 26 7.84 3.14 2.07
N TRP A 27 8.94 3.85 1.84
CA TRP A 27 10.25 3.49 2.41
C TRP A 27 10.26 3.62 3.94
N ILE A 28 9.73 4.72 4.49
CA ILE A 28 9.62 4.92 5.95
C ILE A 28 8.77 3.82 6.57
N SER A 29 7.65 3.47 5.92
CA SER A 29 6.75 2.42 6.40
C SER A 29 7.38 1.04 6.35
N ALA A 30 8.17 0.76 5.31
CA ALA A 30 8.94 -0.48 5.23
C ALA A 30 10.00 -0.57 6.34
N CYS A 31 10.71 0.51 6.63
CA CYS A 31 11.64 0.55 7.76
C CYS A 31 10.93 0.31 9.10
N ALA A 32 9.73 0.87 9.30
CA ALA A 32 8.93 0.62 10.49
C ALA A 32 8.48 -0.84 10.58
N ASP A 33 7.99 -1.43 9.48
CA ASP A 33 7.61 -2.84 9.40
C ASP A 33 8.79 -3.75 9.78
N PHE A 34 9.92 -3.61 9.10
CA PHE A 34 11.11 -4.42 9.39
C PHE A 34 11.63 -4.21 10.81
N GLY A 35 11.67 -2.95 11.29
CA GLY A 35 12.11 -2.63 12.64
C GLY A 35 11.24 -3.29 13.71
N ILE A 36 9.92 -3.19 13.59
CA ILE A 36 8.96 -3.81 14.52
C ILE A 36 9.05 -5.34 14.43
N SER A 37 9.10 -5.90 13.21
CA SER A 37 9.25 -7.34 13.02
C SER A 37 10.51 -7.88 13.69
N PHE A 38 11.64 -7.20 13.44
CA PHE A 38 12.93 -7.60 14.00
C PHE A 38 12.95 -7.48 15.53
N LEU A 39 12.48 -6.38 16.10
CA LEU A 39 12.42 -6.20 17.56
C LEU A 39 11.49 -7.24 18.21
N SER A 40 10.34 -7.52 17.60
CA SER A 40 9.40 -8.51 18.09
C SER A 40 10.00 -9.91 18.10
N PHE A 41 10.76 -10.25 17.08
CA PHE A 41 11.43 -11.56 16.98
C PHE A 41 12.66 -11.64 17.92
N ALA A 42 13.57 -10.67 17.85
CA ALA A 42 14.86 -10.72 18.53
C ALA A 42 14.79 -10.35 20.03
N ALA A 43 13.98 -9.34 20.39
CA ALA A 43 13.90 -8.86 21.77
C ALA A 43 12.76 -9.49 22.58
N LEU A 44 11.60 -9.78 21.94
CA LEU A 44 10.46 -10.36 22.62
C LEU A 44 10.37 -11.88 22.43
N GLY A 45 11.23 -12.49 21.60
CA GLY A 45 11.26 -13.94 21.36
C GLY A 45 9.98 -14.49 20.70
N LEU A 46 9.22 -13.64 20.00
CA LEU A 46 7.99 -14.06 19.35
C LEU A 46 8.28 -14.90 18.10
N GLY A 47 7.36 -15.80 17.76
CA GLY A 47 7.46 -16.58 16.53
C GLY A 47 7.53 -15.69 15.26
N SER A 48 8.17 -16.20 14.21
CA SER A 48 8.40 -15.45 12.96
C SER A 48 7.11 -14.91 12.32
N ALA A 49 6.04 -15.72 12.29
CA ALA A 49 4.75 -15.31 11.74
C ALA A 49 4.10 -14.16 12.55
N THR A 50 4.13 -14.24 13.88
CA THR A 50 3.61 -13.20 14.77
C THR A 50 4.41 -11.90 14.65
N SER A 51 5.74 -12.01 14.61
CA SER A 51 6.63 -10.87 14.43
C SER A 51 6.40 -10.16 13.09
N ALA A 52 6.26 -10.92 12.01
CA ALA A 52 5.94 -10.39 10.69
C ALA A 52 4.55 -9.72 10.67
N ALA A 53 3.55 -10.28 11.34
CA ALA A 53 2.22 -9.68 11.44
C ALA A 53 2.25 -8.35 12.21
N LEU A 54 2.97 -8.26 13.33
CA LEU A 54 3.15 -7.02 14.09
C LEU A 54 3.87 -5.95 13.27
N GLY A 55 4.91 -6.32 12.53
CA GLY A 55 5.59 -5.43 11.60
C GLY A 55 4.67 -4.89 10.52
N ALA A 56 3.93 -5.78 9.84
CA ALA A 56 2.99 -5.39 8.80
C ALA A 56 1.89 -4.44 9.32
N ILE A 57 1.38 -4.66 10.54
CA ILE A 57 0.43 -3.76 11.19
C ILE A 57 1.08 -2.40 11.47
N GLY A 58 2.26 -2.39 12.08
CA GLY A 58 2.97 -1.15 12.40
C GLY A 58 3.37 -0.36 11.16
N GLY A 59 3.90 -1.02 10.14
CA GLY A 59 4.19 -0.42 8.85
C GLY A 59 2.94 0.14 8.16
N GLY A 60 1.81 -0.60 8.22
CA GLY A 60 0.52 -0.14 7.69
C GLY A 60 -0.01 1.10 8.39
N ILE A 61 0.06 1.16 9.73
CA ILE A 61 -0.32 2.34 10.51
C ILE A 61 0.56 3.53 10.15
N THR A 62 1.89 3.33 10.09
CA THR A 62 2.86 4.36 9.71
C THR A 62 2.56 4.90 8.32
N ASN A 63 2.32 4.03 7.36
CA ASN A 63 1.97 4.40 5.98
C ASN A 63 0.68 5.23 5.92
N CYS A 64 -0.38 4.76 6.58
CA CYS A 64 -1.66 5.44 6.63
C CYS A 64 -1.51 6.85 7.25
N THR A 65 -0.82 6.95 8.37
CA THR A 65 -0.63 8.22 9.10
C THR A 65 0.16 9.24 8.29
N ILE A 66 1.31 8.85 7.73
CA ILE A 66 2.13 9.77 6.94
C ILE A 66 1.40 10.19 5.66
N ASN A 67 0.72 9.26 5.00
CA ASN A 67 -0.06 9.60 3.80
C ASN A 67 -1.20 10.55 4.13
N TYR A 68 -1.89 10.37 5.26
CA TYR A 68 -2.96 11.26 5.70
C TYR A 68 -2.47 12.67 5.99
N CYS A 69 -1.38 12.80 6.78
CA CYS A 69 -0.88 14.08 7.25
C CYS A 69 -0.04 14.83 6.21
N TRP A 70 0.75 14.11 5.41
CA TRP A 70 1.81 14.70 4.59
C TRP A 70 1.66 14.51 3.10
N THR A 71 1.42 13.27 2.64
CA THR A 71 1.44 12.97 1.20
C THR A 71 0.24 13.54 0.49
N PHE A 72 -0.96 13.27 1.01
CA PHE A 72 -2.23 13.65 0.39
C PHE A 72 -2.93 14.80 1.09
N ARG A 73 -2.45 15.23 2.24
CA ARG A 73 -3.02 16.33 3.05
C ARG A 73 -4.55 16.19 3.19
N SER A 74 -4.99 15.06 3.71
CA SER A 74 -6.40 14.66 3.75
C SER A 74 -7.25 15.43 4.78
N GLY A 75 -6.87 16.65 5.15
CA GLY A 75 -7.50 17.46 6.19
C GLY A 75 -9.00 17.76 5.99
N GLY A 76 -9.56 17.41 4.82
CA GLY A 76 -11.00 17.51 4.57
C GLY A 76 -11.77 16.21 4.78
N SER A 77 -11.09 15.05 4.93
CA SER A 77 -11.74 13.75 5.14
C SER A 77 -11.66 13.34 6.59
N PRO A 78 -12.78 12.92 7.23
CA PRO A 78 -12.76 12.43 8.60
C PRO A 78 -11.81 11.24 8.76
N PRO A 79 -11.01 11.17 9.84
CA PRO A 79 -10.02 10.10 10.05
C PRO A 79 -10.63 8.70 9.98
N LEU A 80 -11.81 8.50 10.54
CA LEU A 80 -12.53 7.22 10.49
C LEU A 80 -12.80 6.76 9.06
N CYS A 81 -13.24 7.66 8.19
CA CYS A 81 -13.48 7.35 6.77
C CYS A 81 -12.20 6.95 6.07
N VAL A 82 -11.08 7.63 6.37
CA VAL A 82 -9.77 7.30 5.80
C VAL A 82 -9.32 5.92 6.25
N ILE A 83 -9.44 5.62 7.55
CA ILE A 83 -9.03 4.31 8.10
C ILE A 83 -9.83 3.18 7.45
N VAL A 84 -11.15 3.29 7.38
CA VAL A 84 -12.00 2.25 6.76
C VAL A 84 -11.64 2.03 5.30
N LYS A 85 -11.51 3.11 4.53
CA LYS A 85 -11.13 3.04 3.10
C LYS A 85 -9.72 2.48 2.92
N TYR A 86 -8.79 2.86 3.81
CA TYR A 86 -7.43 2.34 3.80
C TYR A 86 -7.40 0.83 4.03
N ILE A 87 -8.12 0.33 5.03
CA ILE A 87 -8.22 -1.11 5.32
C ILE A 87 -8.78 -1.87 4.12
N LEU A 88 -9.82 -1.35 3.47
CA LEU A 88 -10.40 -1.97 2.27
C LEU A 88 -9.38 -2.08 1.12
N VAL A 89 -8.66 -1.00 0.85
CA VAL A 89 -7.63 -0.98 -0.21
C VAL A 89 -6.46 -1.90 0.15
N TRP A 90 -6.05 -1.91 1.42
CA TRP A 90 -4.97 -2.76 1.93
C TRP A 90 -5.32 -4.25 1.84
N THR A 91 -6.55 -4.62 2.23
CA THR A 91 -7.05 -6.01 2.10
C THR A 91 -7.10 -6.43 0.63
N GLY A 92 -7.61 -5.57 -0.26
CA GLY A 92 -7.59 -5.84 -1.69
C GLY A 92 -6.18 -6.01 -2.25
N SER A 93 -5.25 -5.19 -1.80
CA SER A 93 -3.83 -5.32 -2.14
C SER A 93 -3.23 -6.66 -1.68
N LEU A 94 -3.55 -7.10 -0.47
CA LEU A 94 -3.12 -8.38 0.07
C LEU A 94 -3.61 -9.55 -0.79
N LEU A 95 -4.89 -9.55 -1.12
CA LEU A 95 -5.49 -10.59 -1.98
C LEU A 95 -4.87 -10.60 -3.37
N LEU A 96 -4.72 -9.43 -4.01
CA LEU A 96 -4.11 -9.32 -5.33
C LEU A 96 -2.65 -9.78 -5.34
N ASN A 97 -1.87 -9.45 -4.31
CA ASN A 97 -0.50 -9.92 -4.17
C ASN A 97 -0.44 -11.44 -3.98
N THR A 98 -1.30 -12.00 -3.12
CA THR A 98 -1.32 -13.44 -2.84
C THR A 98 -1.70 -14.24 -4.09
N TYR A 99 -2.89 -14.01 -4.61
CA TYR A 99 -3.38 -14.77 -5.76
C TYR A 99 -2.66 -14.46 -7.05
N GLY A 100 -2.25 -13.19 -7.26
CA GLY A 100 -1.48 -12.79 -8.43
C GLY A 100 -0.10 -13.46 -8.44
N THR A 101 0.58 -13.53 -7.30
CA THR A 101 1.88 -14.20 -7.19
C THR A 101 1.72 -15.70 -7.43
N GLU A 102 0.72 -16.33 -6.84
CA GLU A 102 0.45 -17.76 -7.04
C GLU A 102 0.21 -18.08 -8.52
N LEU A 103 -0.71 -17.35 -9.16
CA LEU A 103 -1.05 -17.53 -10.57
C LEU A 103 0.16 -17.35 -11.47
N LEU A 104 0.91 -16.25 -11.30
CA LEU A 104 2.08 -15.98 -12.13
C LEU A 104 3.20 -16.99 -11.88
N THR A 105 3.40 -17.41 -10.63
CA THR A 105 4.39 -18.45 -10.31
C THR A 105 4.04 -19.76 -11.02
N HIS A 106 2.77 -20.16 -10.98
CA HIS A 106 2.31 -21.37 -11.65
C HIS A 106 2.56 -21.31 -13.17
N LEU A 107 2.23 -20.17 -13.80
CA LEU A 107 2.49 -19.95 -15.23
C LEU A 107 3.99 -20.01 -15.56
N LEU A 108 4.85 -19.45 -14.71
CA LEU A 108 6.30 -19.48 -14.93
C LEU A 108 6.88 -20.89 -14.70
N LEU A 109 6.30 -21.68 -13.79
CA LEU A 109 6.72 -23.04 -13.52
C LEU A 109 6.29 -24.04 -14.59
N SER A 110 5.21 -23.75 -15.33
CA SER A 110 4.74 -24.58 -16.45
C SER A 110 5.41 -24.24 -17.79
N SER A 111 6.41 -23.37 -17.81
CA SER A 111 7.09 -22.93 -19.03
C SER A 111 8.31 -23.81 -19.35
N ASP A 112 8.21 -24.65 -20.38
CA ASP A 112 9.32 -25.49 -20.89
C ASP A 112 10.55 -24.66 -21.33
N VAL A 113 10.30 -23.44 -21.82
CA VAL A 113 11.38 -22.51 -22.22
C VAL A 113 12.24 -22.11 -21.02
N LEU A 114 11.61 -21.82 -19.87
CA LEU A 114 12.34 -21.46 -18.67
C LEU A 114 13.06 -22.66 -18.04
N ASP A 115 12.57 -23.87 -18.26
CA ASP A 115 13.21 -25.11 -17.86
C ASP A 115 14.46 -25.36 -18.71
N SER A 116 14.38 -25.17 -20.02
CA SER A 116 15.52 -25.31 -20.92
C SER A 116 16.64 -24.30 -20.67
N LEU A 117 16.31 -23.12 -20.14
CA LEU A 117 17.27 -22.10 -19.73
C LEU A 117 17.88 -22.34 -18.33
N GLY A 118 17.51 -23.41 -17.64
CA GLY A 118 18.03 -23.75 -16.32
C GLY A 118 17.65 -22.75 -15.21
N ILE A 119 16.59 -21.98 -15.39
CA ILE A 119 16.15 -20.97 -14.40
C ILE A 119 15.52 -21.68 -13.20
N SER A 120 16.13 -21.50 -12.02
CA SER A 120 15.68 -22.16 -10.80
C SER A 120 14.26 -21.78 -10.40
N ARG A 121 13.55 -22.72 -9.76
CA ARG A 121 12.19 -22.52 -9.22
C ARG A 121 12.11 -21.32 -8.31
N ASN A 122 13.10 -21.13 -7.43
CA ASN A 122 13.12 -20.01 -6.48
C ASN A 122 13.23 -18.65 -7.19
N LEU A 123 14.01 -18.58 -8.28
CA LEU A 123 14.15 -17.35 -9.06
C LEU A 123 12.84 -17.00 -9.77
N ARG A 124 12.12 -17.98 -10.33
CA ARG A 124 10.80 -17.78 -10.97
C ARG A 124 9.78 -17.29 -9.96
N PHE A 125 9.72 -17.87 -8.77
CA PHE A 125 8.85 -17.41 -7.67
C PHE A 125 9.19 -15.97 -7.25
N THR A 126 10.47 -15.66 -7.05
CA THR A 126 10.90 -14.31 -6.64
C THR A 126 10.55 -13.27 -7.71
N ALA A 127 10.80 -13.58 -8.98
CA ALA A 127 10.44 -12.71 -10.11
C ALA A 127 8.93 -12.48 -10.18
N ALA A 128 8.11 -13.53 -10.06
CA ALA A 128 6.65 -13.43 -10.01
C ALA A 128 6.19 -12.49 -8.89
N ARG A 129 6.71 -12.70 -7.68
CA ARG A 129 6.36 -11.90 -6.50
C ARG A 129 6.74 -10.43 -6.66
N LEU A 130 7.94 -10.13 -7.14
CA LEU A 130 8.39 -8.75 -7.39
C LEU A 130 7.54 -8.05 -8.44
N LEU A 131 7.25 -8.73 -9.55
CA LEU A 131 6.44 -8.16 -10.63
C LEU A 131 5.01 -7.87 -10.17
N ILE A 132 4.36 -8.82 -9.52
CA ILE A 132 3.00 -8.63 -9.00
C ILE A 132 2.97 -7.52 -7.94
N SER A 133 3.93 -7.50 -7.00
CA SER A 133 4.00 -6.45 -5.99
C SER A 133 4.18 -5.07 -6.60
N LEU A 134 4.98 -4.94 -7.65
CA LEU A 134 5.15 -3.69 -8.38
C LEU A 134 3.85 -3.26 -9.08
N LEU A 135 3.19 -4.18 -9.79
CA LEU A 135 1.92 -3.90 -10.47
C LEU A 135 0.82 -3.50 -9.49
N VAL A 136 0.66 -4.23 -8.39
CA VAL A 136 -0.32 -3.91 -7.34
C VAL A 136 0.00 -2.56 -6.69
N SER A 137 1.27 -2.27 -6.43
CA SER A 137 1.67 -0.97 -5.87
C SER A 137 1.31 0.19 -6.80
N LEU A 138 1.64 0.09 -8.08
CA LEU A 138 1.44 1.17 -9.05
C LEU A 138 -0.03 1.32 -9.50
N LEU A 139 -0.68 0.21 -9.81
CA LEU A 139 -2.01 0.22 -10.42
C LEU A 139 -3.14 0.27 -9.38
N TRP A 140 -2.96 -0.40 -8.26
CA TRP A 140 -3.95 -0.50 -7.19
C TRP A 140 -3.69 0.53 -6.08
N ASN A 141 -2.59 0.37 -5.35
CA ASN A 141 -2.34 1.17 -4.16
C ASN A 141 -2.22 2.67 -4.45
N LEU A 142 -1.34 3.10 -5.36
CA LEU A 142 -1.14 4.52 -5.62
C LEU A 142 -2.41 5.20 -6.17
N ARG A 143 -3.14 4.54 -7.07
CA ARG A 143 -4.36 5.10 -7.64
C ARG A 143 -5.50 5.20 -6.64
N LEU A 144 -5.74 4.13 -5.86
CA LEU A 144 -6.82 4.11 -4.89
C LEU A 144 -6.52 4.96 -3.65
N GLN A 145 -5.28 5.00 -3.19
CA GLN A 145 -4.91 5.91 -2.13
C GLN A 145 -5.20 7.35 -2.53
N LYS A 146 -4.74 7.80 -3.69
CA LYS A 146 -4.95 9.17 -4.17
C LYS A 146 -6.42 9.51 -4.43
N LYS A 147 -7.18 8.62 -5.08
CA LYS A 147 -8.52 8.93 -5.58
C LYS A 147 -9.65 8.56 -4.61
N PHE A 148 -9.42 7.59 -3.75
CA PHE A 148 -10.45 7.01 -2.89
C PHE A 148 -10.13 7.19 -1.41
N VAL A 149 -8.97 6.73 -0.94
CA VAL A 149 -8.67 6.70 0.51
C VAL A 149 -8.57 8.11 1.08
N PHE A 150 -7.72 8.94 0.50
CA PHE A 150 -7.39 10.27 1.03
C PHE A 150 -8.17 11.42 0.39
N ARG A 151 -9.22 11.13 -0.34
CA ARG A 151 -10.12 12.12 -0.92
C ARG A 151 -11.54 11.95 -0.35
N GLN A 152 -12.26 13.06 -0.18
CA GLN A 152 -13.68 12.98 0.13
C GLN A 152 -14.44 12.38 -1.05
N VAL A 153 -15.22 11.33 -0.77
CA VAL A 153 -16.04 10.62 -1.74
C VAL A 153 -17.42 10.35 -1.13
N ALA A 154 -18.40 10.03 -1.98
CA ALA A 154 -19.76 9.72 -1.52
C ALA A 154 -19.82 8.60 -0.47
N ALA A 155 -18.87 7.67 -0.50
CA ALA A 155 -18.73 6.61 0.50
C ALA A 155 -18.53 7.15 1.93
N ASP A 156 -17.96 8.34 2.11
CA ASP A 156 -17.74 8.93 3.44
C ASP A 156 -19.08 9.20 4.16
N ALA A 157 -20.10 9.63 3.42
CA ALA A 157 -21.43 9.83 3.97
C ALA A 157 -22.07 8.52 4.46
N VAL A 158 -21.84 7.43 3.76
CA VAL A 158 -22.31 6.09 4.16
C VAL A 158 -21.59 5.62 5.41
N ILE A 159 -20.27 5.73 5.46
CA ILE A 159 -19.44 5.32 6.60
C ILE A 159 -19.86 6.10 7.86
N LEU A 160 -20.06 7.42 7.75
CA LEU A 160 -20.49 8.26 8.87
C LEU A 160 -21.92 7.92 9.34
N ARG A 161 -22.85 7.64 8.43
CA ARG A 161 -24.21 7.21 8.81
C ARG A 161 -24.19 5.89 9.59
N ILE A 162 -23.41 4.91 9.14
CA ILE A 162 -23.26 3.62 9.83
C ILE A 162 -22.66 3.83 11.23
N SER A 163 -21.59 4.62 11.35
CA SER A 163 -20.95 4.89 12.64
C SER A 163 -21.87 5.60 13.62
N HIS A 164 -22.65 6.58 13.17
CA HIS A 164 -23.65 7.28 14.00
C HIS A 164 -24.81 6.37 14.39
N GLY A 165 -25.28 5.49 13.48
CA GLY A 165 -26.30 4.49 13.76
C GLY A 165 -25.88 3.52 14.87
N LEU A 166 -24.64 3.00 14.79
CA LEU A 166 -24.08 2.11 15.82
C LEU A 166 -23.90 2.80 17.18
N SER A 167 -23.55 4.07 17.19
CA SER A 167 -23.43 4.86 18.44
C SER A 167 -24.78 5.09 19.11
N ARG A 168 -25.88 5.24 18.34
CA ARG A 168 -27.23 5.45 18.84
C ARG A 168 -27.88 4.19 19.40
N SER A 169 -27.50 3.02 18.88
CA SER A 169 -28.00 1.71 19.33
C SER A 169 -27.40 1.24 20.66
N ARG A 170 -26.32 1.89 21.12
CA ARG A 170 -25.61 1.55 22.37
C ARG A 170 -26.03 2.43 23.57
N ARG A 171 -26.94 3.36 23.38
CA ARG A 171 -27.56 4.18 24.45
C ARG A 171 -28.99 3.74 24.68
#